data_8f60c86e7df025dff2dc41aa40738df2
#
_entry.id   8f60c86e7df025dff2dc41aa40738df2
#
_cell.length_a   1.000
_cell.length_b   1.000
_cell.length_c   1.000
_cell.angle_alpha   90.00
_cell.angle_beta   90.00
_cell.angle_gamma   90.00
#
_symmetry.space_group_name_H-M   'P 1'
#
loop_
_entity.id
_entity.type
_entity.pdbx_description
1 polymer ?
#
loop_
_entity_poly.entity_id
_entity_poly.type
_entity_poly.pdbx_seq_one_letter_code
_entity_poly.pdbx_strand_id
1 'polypeptide(L)'
;MINEKHKQILQSVDLLEISDHRVGVNVDYIVTLAKGNCKLQVLDFEGFRESYSEQGTNDTKLVEQIYKTCLISKIWKCYNLEDGYFYKCPQAHVLKSIKNLLPDGVNVLSAADLKNDLQSYINLECPLSACKYCLAGVGHFFKQQQINRKLWREKQNRSTEDMLDYEFLDRLKTKEKSNNHCVKSIVSKEK
;
A
#
# COMPACT_ATOMS: atom_id res chain seq x y z
N MET A 1 -19.81 10.42 -3.40
CA MET A 1 -20.00 10.03 -4.82
C MET A 1 -19.68 11.23 -5.70
N ILE A 2 -18.85 11.10 -6.72
CA ILE A 2 -18.54 12.18 -7.68
C ILE A 2 -19.79 12.44 -8.51
N ASN A 3 -20.14 13.71 -8.71
CA ASN A 3 -21.31 14.15 -9.48
C ASN A 3 -21.00 15.50 -10.20
N GLU A 4 -21.95 16.07 -10.90
CA GLU A 4 -21.77 17.34 -11.66
C GLU A 4 -21.17 18.48 -10.83
N LYS A 5 -21.44 18.55 -9.51
CA LYS A 5 -20.86 19.59 -8.64
C LYS A 5 -19.34 19.49 -8.52
N HIS A 6 -18.77 18.32 -8.78
CA HIS A 6 -17.32 18.10 -8.73
C HIS A 6 -16.62 18.40 -10.07
N LYS A 7 -17.37 18.73 -11.11
CA LYS A 7 -16.81 19.01 -12.44
C LYS A 7 -15.77 20.12 -12.44
N GLN A 8 -16.00 21.18 -11.65
CA GLN A 8 -15.03 22.25 -11.50
C GLN A 8 -13.71 21.81 -10.86
N ILE A 9 -13.79 20.86 -9.91
CA ILE A 9 -12.59 20.28 -9.29
C ILE A 9 -11.82 19.48 -10.34
N LEU A 10 -12.51 18.70 -11.19
CA LEU A 10 -11.88 17.92 -12.25
C LEU A 10 -11.18 18.80 -13.28
N GLN A 11 -11.60 20.06 -13.46
CA GLN A 11 -10.94 21.02 -14.35
C GLN A 11 -9.64 21.58 -13.77
N SER A 12 -9.43 21.46 -12.46
CA SER A 12 -8.25 21.97 -11.75
C SER A 12 -7.18 20.91 -11.46
N VAL A 13 -7.39 19.67 -11.89
CA VAL A 13 -6.44 18.56 -11.71
C VAL A 13 -5.82 18.16 -13.04
N ASP A 14 -4.53 17.85 -13.04
CA ASP A 14 -3.80 17.41 -14.24
C ASP A 14 -4.11 15.95 -14.60
N LEU A 15 -4.28 15.11 -13.58
CA LEU A 15 -4.52 13.69 -13.71
C LEU A 15 -5.57 13.22 -12.71
N LEU A 16 -6.58 12.49 -13.20
CA LEU A 16 -7.49 11.70 -12.39
C LEU A 16 -7.16 10.21 -12.55
N GLU A 17 -6.71 9.59 -11.47
CA GLU A 17 -6.53 8.15 -11.40
C GLU A 17 -7.70 7.51 -10.66
N ILE A 18 -8.36 6.54 -11.28
CA ILE A 18 -9.49 5.80 -10.73
C ILE A 18 -9.05 4.36 -10.49
N SER A 19 -9.04 3.93 -9.23
CA SER A 19 -8.85 2.53 -8.88
C SER A 19 -10.20 1.83 -8.87
N ASP A 20 -10.47 1.04 -9.92
CA ASP A 20 -11.71 0.26 -10.01
C ASP A 20 -11.56 -1.06 -9.26
N HIS A 21 -12.26 -1.13 -8.14
CA HIS A 21 -12.33 -2.31 -7.31
C HIS A 21 -13.58 -3.16 -7.58
N ARG A 22 -14.33 -2.89 -8.65
CA ARG A 22 -15.52 -3.62 -9.09
C ARG A 22 -16.63 -3.73 -8.03
N VAL A 23 -16.70 -2.78 -7.10
CA VAL A 23 -17.68 -2.77 -6.00
C VAL A 23 -18.61 -1.57 -6.08
N GLY A 24 -19.63 -1.67 -6.94
CA GLY A 24 -20.78 -0.76 -6.90
C GLY A 24 -20.53 0.70 -7.27
N VAL A 25 -19.36 1.04 -7.81
CA VAL A 25 -19.06 2.38 -8.32
C VAL A 25 -19.29 2.41 -9.83
N ASN A 26 -20.05 3.37 -10.30
CA ASN A 26 -20.22 3.58 -11.74
C ASN A 26 -19.01 4.33 -12.29
N VAL A 27 -17.97 3.58 -12.67
CA VAL A 27 -16.72 4.11 -13.22
C VAL A 27 -16.98 4.83 -14.54
N ASP A 28 -17.85 4.31 -15.42
CA ASP A 28 -18.16 4.92 -16.70
C ASP A 28 -18.76 6.31 -16.54
N TYR A 29 -19.58 6.52 -15.53
CA TYR A 29 -20.11 7.84 -15.21
C TYR A 29 -19.01 8.83 -14.78
N ILE A 30 -18.06 8.38 -13.94
CA ILE A 30 -16.93 9.22 -13.52
C ILE A 30 -16.03 9.55 -14.73
N VAL A 31 -15.76 8.56 -15.57
CA VAL A 31 -15.01 8.73 -16.82
C VAL A 31 -15.68 9.77 -17.72
N THR A 32 -17.01 9.70 -17.87
CA THR A 32 -17.78 10.67 -18.66
C THR A 32 -17.66 12.09 -18.12
N LEU A 33 -17.72 12.28 -16.78
CA LEU A 33 -17.56 13.58 -16.16
C LEU A 33 -16.14 14.15 -16.28
N ALA A 34 -15.13 13.29 -16.23
CA ALA A 34 -13.73 13.69 -16.31
C ALA A 34 -13.27 13.97 -17.76
N LYS A 35 -13.97 13.42 -18.76
CA LYS A 35 -13.59 13.51 -20.16
C LYS A 35 -13.46 14.97 -20.63
N GLY A 36 -12.28 15.31 -21.17
CA GLY A 36 -11.97 16.64 -21.65
C GLY A 36 -11.60 17.68 -20.56
N ASN A 37 -11.61 17.29 -19.28
CA ASN A 37 -11.26 18.18 -18.18
C ASN A 37 -9.86 17.91 -17.61
N CYS A 38 -9.42 16.63 -17.59
CA CYS A 38 -8.11 16.22 -17.09
C CYS A 38 -7.63 14.96 -17.82
N LYS A 39 -6.35 14.61 -17.64
CA LYS A 39 -5.87 13.27 -18.02
C LYS A 39 -6.57 12.23 -17.18
N LEU A 40 -6.93 11.10 -17.79
CA LEU A 40 -7.67 10.04 -17.10
C LEU A 40 -6.91 8.72 -17.19
N GLN A 41 -6.77 8.05 -16.05
CA GLN A 41 -6.25 6.70 -15.95
C GLN A 41 -7.19 5.85 -15.10
N VAL A 42 -7.62 4.71 -15.64
CA VAL A 42 -8.43 3.74 -14.89
C VAL A 42 -7.58 2.50 -14.64
N LEU A 43 -7.42 2.15 -13.36
CA LEU A 43 -6.70 0.98 -12.89
C LEU A 43 -7.72 -0.07 -12.45
N ASP A 44 -7.76 -1.21 -13.13
CA ASP A 44 -8.64 -2.33 -12.79
C ASP A 44 -7.90 -3.32 -11.89
N PHE A 45 -8.38 -3.51 -10.67
CA PHE A 45 -7.80 -4.41 -9.69
C PHE A 45 -8.65 -5.68 -9.54
N GLU A 46 -8.11 -6.82 -9.93
CA GLU A 46 -8.76 -8.13 -9.76
C GLU A 46 -8.78 -8.61 -8.31
N GLY A 47 -7.88 -8.11 -7.49
CA GLY A 47 -7.76 -8.50 -6.09
C GLY A 47 -6.62 -7.83 -5.37
N PHE A 48 -6.37 -8.31 -4.18
CA PHE A 48 -5.36 -7.78 -3.28
C PHE A 48 -4.43 -8.89 -2.79
N ARG A 49 -3.33 -8.49 -2.17
CA ARG A 49 -2.50 -9.38 -1.37
C ARG A 49 -2.75 -9.12 0.11
N GLU A 50 -2.71 -10.17 0.91
CA GLU A 50 -2.73 -10.03 2.36
C GLU A 50 -1.56 -9.15 2.79
N SER A 51 -1.83 -8.17 3.66
CA SER A 51 -0.89 -7.10 3.96
C SER A 51 -0.25 -7.20 5.34
N TYR A 52 -0.90 -7.90 6.28
CA TYR A 52 -0.38 -8.08 7.63
C TYR A 52 -0.93 -9.34 8.30
N SER A 53 -0.19 -9.83 9.30
CA SER A 53 -0.53 -10.96 10.17
C SER A 53 -0.81 -10.46 11.58
N GLU A 54 -1.89 -10.95 12.21
CA GLU A 54 -2.17 -10.67 13.61
C GLU A 54 -1.13 -11.29 14.55
N GLN A 55 -0.61 -12.45 14.23
CA GLN A 55 0.35 -13.16 15.07
C GLN A 55 1.80 -12.70 14.82
N GLY A 56 2.08 -12.27 13.59
CA GLY A 56 3.43 -11.93 13.17
C GLY A 56 4.36 -13.14 13.13
N THR A 57 5.68 -12.88 13.13
CA THR A 57 6.72 -13.92 13.21
C THR A 57 7.85 -13.51 14.13
N ASN A 58 8.52 -14.48 14.76
CA ASN A 58 9.76 -14.29 15.51
C ASN A 58 11.00 -14.65 14.68
N ASP A 59 10.83 -15.13 13.46
CA ASP A 59 11.95 -15.40 12.54
C ASP A 59 12.49 -14.09 11.97
N THR A 60 13.56 -13.60 12.57
CA THR A 60 14.22 -12.35 12.14
C THR A 60 14.76 -12.43 10.71
N LYS A 61 15.20 -13.62 10.26
CA LYS A 61 15.67 -13.82 8.89
C LYS A 61 14.54 -13.70 7.89
N LEU A 62 13.36 -14.23 8.23
CA LEU A 62 12.17 -14.08 7.41
C LEU A 62 11.74 -12.61 7.34
N VAL A 63 11.73 -11.89 8.46
CA VAL A 63 11.43 -10.45 8.50
C VAL A 63 12.37 -9.65 7.60
N GLU A 64 13.69 -9.95 7.65
CA GLU A 64 14.67 -9.31 6.77
C GLU A 64 14.42 -9.61 5.29
N GLN A 65 14.07 -10.86 4.96
CA GLN A 65 13.78 -11.25 3.57
C GLN A 65 12.55 -10.49 3.05
N ILE A 66 11.47 -10.44 3.81
CA ILE A 66 10.26 -9.69 3.48
C ILE A 66 10.59 -8.20 3.31
N TYR A 67 11.36 -7.63 4.24
CA TYR A 67 11.75 -6.23 4.18
C TYR A 67 12.60 -5.90 2.94
N LYS A 68 13.55 -6.76 2.57
CA LYS A 68 14.40 -6.57 1.38
C LYS A 68 13.58 -6.52 0.08
N THR A 69 12.47 -7.24 0.03
CA THR A 69 11.55 -7.27 -1.13
C THR A 69 10.38 -6.29 -1.01
N CYS A 70 10.36 -5.43 0.02
CA CYS A 70 9.24 -4.56 0.31
C CYS A 70 8.95 -3.58 -0.84
N LEU A 71 7.83 -3.75 -1.53
CA LEU A 71 7.40 -2.88 -2.63
C LEU A 71 7.03 -1.49 -2.11
N ILE A 72 6.41 -1.40 -0.94
CA ILE A 72 5.80 -0.18 -0.40
C ILE A 72 6.88 0.85 -0.02
N SER A 73 7.85 0.46 0.79
CA SER A 73 8.88 1.40 1.28
C SER A 73 10.06 1.55 0.34
N LYS A 74 10.41 0.50 -0.45
CA LYS A 74 11.62 0.50 -1.27
C LYS A 74 11.36 0.89 -2.73
N ILE A 75 10.23 0.47 -3.30
CA ILE A 75 9.92 0.68 -4.72
C ILE A 75 8.95 1.83 -4.89
N TRP A 76 7.79 1.76 -4.24
CA TRP A 76 6.76 2.81 -4.37
C TRP A 76 7.04 4.04 -3.51
N LYS A 77 7.88 3.91 -2.46
CA LYS A 77 8.25 4.99 -1.53
C LYS A 77 7.00 5.70 -0.97
N CYS A 78 6.02 4.90 -0.56
CA CYS A 78 4.78 5.40 0.02
C CYS A 78 5.03 5.84 1.46
N TYR A 79 5.44 7.09 1.64
CA TYR A 79 5.64 7.69 2.95
C TYR A 79 4.30 8.11 3.57
N ASN A 80 4.27 8.20 4.90
CA ASN A 80 3.12 8.70 5.65
C ASN A 80 3.55 9.70 6.71
N LEU A 81 2.75 10.74 6.89
CA LEU A 81 2.90 11.73 7.99
C LEU A 81 1.61 11.69 8.82
N GLU A 82 1.71 11.25 10.05
CA GLU A 82 0.57 11.08 10.94
C GLU A 82 0.98 11.35 12.38
N ASP A 83 0.13 12.04 13.14
CA ASP A 83 0.35 12.38 14.55
C ASP A 83 1.72 13.04 14.85
N GLY A 84 2.23 13.86 13.91
CA GLY A 84 3.54 14.50 14.03
C GLY A 84 4.74 13.58 13.79
N TYR A 85 4.51 12.35 13.30
CA TYR A 85 5.58 11.41 12.95
C TYR A 85 5.60 11.13 11.45
N PHE A 86 6.79 11.15 10.87
CA PHE A 86 7.05 10.72 9.51
C PHE A 86 7.46 9.24 9.50
N TYR A 87 6.76 8.43 8.69
CA TYR A 87 6.97 6.99 8.54
C TYR A 87 7.40 6.63 7.11
N LYS A 88 8.30 5.65 6.98
CA LYS A 88 8.75 5.10 5.68
C LYS A 88 7.64 4.39 4.89
N CYS A 89 6.58 3.97 5.57
CA CYS A 89 5.43 3.32 4.95
C CYS A 89 4.18 3.44 5.83
N PRO A 90 2.98 3.42 5.25
CA PRO A 90 1.71 3.50 5.99
C PRO A 90 1.54 2.37 7.00
N GLN A 91 2.02 1.16 6.70
CA GLN A 91 1.91 0.01 7.60
C GLN A 91 2.62 0.23 8.93
N ALA A 92 3.73 0.95 8.95
CA ALA A 92 4.44 1.26 10.20
C ALA A 92 3.56 2.05 11.18
N HIS A 93 2.80 3.04 10.69
CA HIS A 93 1.84 3.77 11.50
C HIS A 93 0.64 2.89 11.92
N VAL A 94 0.00 2.22 10.96
CA VAL A 94 -1.21 1.41 11.23
C VAL A 94 -0.92 0.28 12.21
N LEU A 95 0.16 -0.49 11.98
CA LEU A 95 0.52 -1.62 12.84
C LEU A 95 1.00 -1.17 14.22
N LYS A 96 1.68 0.00 14.34
CA LYS A 96 1.98 0.60 15.63
C LYS A 96 0.71 0.74 16.47
N SER A 97 -0.35 1.28 15.90
CA SER A 97 -1.62 1.51 16.60
C SER A 97 -2.34 0.19 16.94
N ILE A 98 -2.38 -0.77 16.01
CA ILE A 98 -3.04 -2.07 16.20
C ILE A 98 -2.29 -2.94 17.22
N LYS A 99 -0.95 -2.91 17.20
CA LYS A 99 -0.09 -3.78 18.02
C LYS A 99 0.48 -3.08 19.25
N ASN A 100 0.08 -1.85 19.50
CA ASN A 100 0.60 -1.03 20.61
C ASN A 100 2.14 -0.96 20.64
N LEU A 101 2.74 -0.77 19.48
CA LEU A 101 4.19 -0.63 19.31
C LEU A 101 4.63 0.81 19.57
N LEU A 102 5.90 0.98 19.92
CA LEU A 102 6.51 2.31 19.93
C LEU A 102 6.59 2.87 18.50
N PRO A 103 6.53 4.21 18.33
CA PRO A 103 6.69 4.81 17.03
C PRO A 103 8.07 4.52 16.42
N ASP A 104 8.09 3.93 15.23
CA ASP A 104 9.31 3.71 14.42
C ASP A 104 9.55 4.86 13.42
N GLY A 105 8.90 6.00 13.61
CA GLY A 105 8.98 7.17 12.73
C GLY A 105 9.85 8.28 13.32
N VAL A 106 10.17 9.28 12.49
CA VAL A 106 10.81 10.53 12.93
C VAL A 106 9.74 11.48 13.42
N ASN A 107 9.86 11.95 14.68
CA ASN A 107 8.98 13.00 15.20
C ASN A 107 9.38 14.35 14.59
N VAL A 108 8.56 14.83 13.63
CA VAL A 108 8.86 16.06 12.88
C VAL A 108 8.67 17.34 13.71
N LEU A 109 7.98 17.24 14.85
CA LEU A 109 7.73 18.39 15.73
C LEU A 109 8.86 18.62 16.74
N SER A 110 9.67 17.60 17.05
CA SER A 110 10.72 17.66 18.05
C SER A 110 12.13 17.34 17.53
N ALA A 111 12.28 17.05 16.25
CA ALA A 111 13.57 16.76 15.62
C ALA A 111 14.48 18.00 15.68
N ALA A 112 15.67 17.86 16.24
CA ALA A 112 16.66 18.94 16.32
C ALA A 112 17.26 19.29 14.96
N ASP A 113 17.46 18.31 14.11
CA ASP A 113 17.87 18.47 12.69
C ASP A 113 16.98 17.61 11.80
N LEU A 114 15.79 18.11 11.53
CA LEU A 114 14.76 17.39 10.79
C LEU A 114 15.26 16.87 9.44
N LYS A 115 16.07 17.64 8.72
CA LYS A 115 16.58 17.23 7.40
C LYS A 115 17.46 16.00 7.50
N ASN A 116 18.43 16.02 8.40
CA ASN A 116 19.36 14.90 8.57
C ASN A 116 18.68 13.69 9.21
N ASP A 117 17.76 13.91 10.15
CA ASP A 117 16.98 12.84 10.78
C ASP A 117 16.09 12.12 9.76
N LEU A 118 15.39 12.88 8.90
CA LEU A 118 14.59 12.30 7.81
C LEU A 118 15.47 11.55 6.79
N GLN A 119 16.60 12.15 6.38
CA GLN A 119 17.49 11.52 5.43
C GLN A 119 18.06 10.21 5.96
N SER A 120 18.51 10.19 7.21
CA SER A 120 19.02 9.01 7.89
C SER A 120 17.96 7.94 8.02
N TYR A 121 16.75 8.32 8.42
CA TYR A 121 15.62 7.40 8.56
C TYR A 121 15.17 6.80 7.22
N ILE A 122 15.07 7.61 6.16
CA ILE A 122 14.70 7.13 4.82
C ILE A 122 15.73 6.12 4.31
N ASN A 123 17.01 6.37 4.55
CA ASN A 123 18.10 5.50 4.10
C ASN A 123 18.35 4.28 5.01
N LEU A 124 17.62 4.16 6.12
CA LEU A 124 17.77 3.03 7.03
C LEU A 124 17.46 1.70 6.32
N GLU A 125 18.39 0.78 6.28
CA GLU A 125 18.28 -0.51 5.56
C GLU A 125 17.89 -1.69 6.47
N CYS A 126 17.44 -1.44 7.68
CA CYS A 126 16.91 -2.46 8.58
C CYS A 126 15.38 -2.44 8.68
N PRO A 127 14.76 -3.59 8.99
CA PRO A 127 13.34 -3.68 9.27
C PRO A 127 12.92 -2.80 10.46
N LEU A 128 11.72 -2.26 10.38
CA LEU A 128 11.06 -1.57 11.50
C LEU A 128 10.39 -2.61 12.42
N SER A 129 10.02 -2.22 13.65
CA SER A 129 9.32 -3.12 14.59
C SER A 129 8.01 -3.64 14.02
N ALA A 130 7.31 -2.82 13.24
CA ALA A 130 6.09 -3.18 12.54
C ALA A 130 6.30 -4.27 11.47
N CYS A 131 7.51 -4.42 10.91
CA CYS A 131 7.80 -5.42 9.88
C CYS A 131 7.64 -6.86 10.37
N LYS A 132 7.68 -7.10 11.68
CA LYS A 132 7.36 -8.38 12.31
C LYS A 132 5.96 -8.89 11.93
N TYR A 133 5.02 -7.99 11.73
CA TYR A 133 3.62 -8.27 11.44
C TYR A 133 3.25 -7.97 9.98
N CYS A 134 4.12 -7.33 9.23
CA CYS A 134 3.85 -6.84 7.88
C CYS A 134 4.27 -7.87 6.83
N LEU A 135 3.42 -8.07 5.82
CA LEU A 135 3.71 -8.95 4.68
C LEU A 135 4.28 -8.19 3.48
N ALA A 136 4.50 -6.88 3.59
CA ALA A 136 5.16 -6.03 2.57
C ALA A 136 4.64 -6.19 1.12
N GLY A 137 3.42 -6.70 0.94
CA GLY A 137 2.84 -6.99 -0.37
C GLY A 137 3.19 -8.38 -0.92
N VAL A 138 3.84 -9.25 -0.13
CA VAL A 138 4.15 -10.65 -0.51
C VAL A 138 3.24 -11.67 0.17
N GLY A 139 2.13 -11.24 0.75
CA GLY A 139 1.10 -12.14 1.24
C GLY A 139 0.34 -12.82 0.10
N HIS A 140 -0.45 -13.85 0.43
CA HIS A 140 -1.26 -14.55 -0.55
C HIS A 140 -2.20 -13.61 -1.31
N PHE A 141 -2.33 -13.84 -2.61
CA PHE A 141 -3.29 -13.10 -3.43
C PHE A 141 -4.71 -13.63 -3.18
N PHE A 142 -5.67 -12.72 -3.10
CA PHE A 142 -7.08 -13.05 -3.04
C PHE A 142 -7.89 -12.13 -3.95
N LYS A 143 -8.90 -12.71 -4.59
CA LYS A 143 -9.86 -11.93 -5.39
C LYS A 143 -10.64 -11.01 -4.48
N GLN A 144 -10.94 -9.83 -4.98
CA GLN A 144 -11.76 -8.88 -4.25
C GLN A 144 -13.13 -9.46 -3.94
N GLN A 145 -13.55 -9.37 -2.70
CA GLN A 145 -14.85 -9.81 -2.20
C GLN A 145 -15.28 -8.98 -1.01
N GLN A 146 -16.57 -8.76 -0.88
CA GLN A 146 -17.11 -8.19 0.33
C GLN A 146 -17.18 -9.26 1.40
N ILE A 147 -16.55 -9.01 2.53
CA ILE A 147 -16.60 -9.89 3.70
C ILE A 147 -16.98 -9.08 4.94
N ASN A 148 -17.67 -9.71 5.88
CA ASN A 148 -17.97 -9.07 7.13
C ASN A 148 -16.71 -8.93 8.02
N ARG A 149 -16.77 -8.02 9.00
CA ARG A 149 -15.64 -7.71 9.90
C ARG A 149 -15.14 -8.93 10.68
N LYS A 150 -16.05 -9.84 11.08
CA LYS A 150 -15.67 -11.04 11.84
C LYS A 150 -14.82 -11.96 10.99
N LEU A 151 -15.29 -12.29 9.80
CA LEU A 151 -14.56 -13.16 8.86
C LEU A 151 -13.22 -12.53 8.44
N TRP A 152 -13.20 -11.21 8.28
CA TRP A 152 -11.94 -10.49 7.97
C TRP A 152 -10.92 -10.68 9.08
N ARG A 153 -11.31 -10.51 10.35
CA ARG A 153 -10.42 -10.72 11.50
C ARG A 153 -9.93 -12.15 11.62
N GLU A 154 -10.81 -13.13 11.41
CA GLU A 154 -10.45 -14.55 11.44
C GLU A 154 -9.36 -14.84 10.39
N LYS A 155 -9.47 -14.28 9.19
CA LYS A 155 -8.47 -14.42 8.13
C LYS A 155 -7.10 -13.83 8.50
N GLN A 156 -7.07 -12.75 9.27
CA GLN A 156 -5.82 -12.11 9.69
C GLN A 156 -5.17 -12.78 10.90
N ASN A 157 -5.92 -13.58 11.66
CA ASN A 157 -5.41 -14.27 12.87
C ASN A 157 -4.62 -15.53 12.53
N ARG A 158 -3.56 -15.36 11.74
CA ARG A 158 -2.62 -16.41 11.31
C ARG A 158 -1.19 -15.90 11.47
N SER A 159 -0.22 -16.82 11.46
CA SER A 159 1.20 -16.45 11.47
C SER A 159 1.62 -15.79 10.15
N THR A 160 2.73 -15.08 10.16
CA THR A 160 3.32 -14.53 8.93
C THR A 160 3.64 -15.66 7.95
N GLU A 161 4.15 -16.78 8.43
CA GLU A 161 4.53 -17.96 7.64
C GLU A 161 3.33 -18.54 6.88
N ASP A 162 2.15 -18.60 7.52
CA ASP A 162 0.92 -19.13 6.92
C ASP A 162 0.28 -18.18 5.89
N MET A 163 0.66 -16.91 5.91
CA MET A 163 0.07 -15.89 5.06
C MET A 163 0.96 -15.47 3.89
N LEU A 164 2.22 -15.96 3.84
CA LEU A 164 3.16 -15.61 2.79
C LEU A 164 2.96 -16.44 1.52
N ASP A 165 3.00 -15.76 0.38
CA ASP A 165 3.20 -16.36 -0.93
C ASP A 165 4.72 -16.51 -1.16
N TYR A 166 5.26 -17.64 -0.74
CA TYR A 166 6.71 -17.93 -0.84
C TYR A 166 7.20 -17.93 -2.28
N GLU A 167 6.39 -18.39 -3.21
CA GLU A 167 6.73 -18.38 -4.63
C GLU A 167 6.89 -16.95 -5.16
N PHE A 168 5.99 -16.07 -4.77
CA PHE A 168 6.06 -14.66 -5.11
C PHE A 168 7.24 -13.96 -4.43
N LEU A 169 7.49 -14.27 -3.15
CA LEU A 169 8.63 -13.75 -2.40
C LEU A 169 9.96 -14.15 -3.07
N ASP A 170 10.11 -15.40 -3.49
CA ASP A 170 11.31 -15.88 -4.15
C ASP A 170 11.51 -15.25 -5.54
N ARG A 171 10.44 -15.06 -6.30
CA ARG A 171 10.50 -14.29 -7.57
C ARG A 171 11.02 -12.86 -7.37
N LEU A 172 10.57 -12.18 -6.31
CA LEU A 172 11.06 -10.83 -6.02
C LEU A 172 12.53 -10.81 -5.60
N LYS A 173 13.02 -11.83 -4.87
CA LYS A 173 14.43 -11.96 -4.51
C LYS A 173 15.33 -12.13 -5.73
N THR A 174 14.87 -12.88 -6.74
CA THR A 174 15.63 -13.12 -7.98
C THR A 174 15.56 -11.97 -8.97
N LYS A 175 14.89 -10.85 -8.61
CA LYS A 175 14.65 -9.69 -9.51
C LYS A 175 13.93 -10.05 -10.81
N GLU A 176 13.29 -11.20 -10.88
CA GLU A 176 12.38 -11.49 -11.97
C GLU A 176 11.24 -10.47 -11.91
N LYS A 177 11.19 -9.58 -12.92
CA LYS A 177 10.12 -8.59 -13.07
C LYS A 177 8.80 -9.33 -13.29
N SER A 178 8.13 -9.71 -12.20
CA SER A 178 6.81 -10.28 -12.32
C SER A 178 5.82 -9.14 -12.58
N ASN A 179 5.35 -9.05 -13.81
CA ASN A 179 4.24 -8.19 -14.24
C ASN A 179 2.88 -8.65 -13.65
N ASN A 180 2.86 -9.21 -12.46
CA ASN A 180 1.65 -9.77 -11.84
C ASN A 180 0.86 -8.74 -11.01
N HIS A 181 1.04 -7.45 -11.25
CA HIS A 181 -0.06 -6.54 -11.14
C HIS A 181 -0.69 -6.45 -12.53
N CYS A 182 -1.79 -7.14 -12.74
CA CYS A 182 -2.59 -6.97 -13.94
C CYS A 182 -3.29 -5.61 -13.84
N VAL A 183 -2.50 -4.55 -14.05
CA VAL A 183 -3.01 -3.20 -14.20
C VAL A 183 -3.33 -3.06 -15.68
N LYS A 184 -4.58 -3.25 -16.05
CA LYS A 184 -5.05 -2.81 -17.37
C LYS A 184 -5.28 -1.30 -17.27
N SER A 185 -4.28 -0.52 -17.66
CA SER A 185 -4.48 0.92 -17.82
C SER A 185 -5.24 1.17 -19.12
N ILE A 186 -6.44 1.72 -19.02
CA ILE A 186 -7.15 2.29 -20.16
C ILE A 186 -6.71 3.75 -20.23
N VAL A 187 -5.69 4.02 -21.05
CA VAL A 187 -5.32 5.39 -21.38
C VAL A 187 -6.25 5.87 -22.48
N SER A 188 -7.15 6.81 -22.17
CA SER A 188 -7.86 7.52 -23.24
C SER A 188 -6.87 8.41 -23.97
N LYS A 189 -6.51 8.04 -25.21
CA LYS A 189 -5.73 8.91 -26.08
C LYS A 189 -6.52 10.18 -26.36
N GLU A 190 -5.84 11.30 -26.21
CA GLU A 190 -6.29 12.63 -26.60
C GLU A 190 -6.75 12.65 -28.06
N LYS A 191 -7.80 13.39 -28.32
CA LYS A 191 -8.02 14.06 -29.60
C LYS A 191 -7.82 15.54 -29.39
#